data_8aac0fe4f4902a918af4814d916ed02c
#
_entry.id   8aac0fe4f4902a918af4814d916ed02c
#
_cell.length_a   1.000
_cell.length_b   1.000
_cell.length_c   1.000
_cell.angle_alpha   90.00
_cell.angle_beta   90.00
_cell.angle_gamma   90.00
#
_symmetry.space_group_name_H-M   'P 1'
#
loop_
_entity.id
_entity.type
_entity.pdbx_description
1 polymer ?
#
loop_
_entity_poly.entity_id
_entity_poly.type
_entity_poly.pdbx_seq_one_letter_code
_entity_poly.pdbx_strand_id
1 'polypeptide(L)'
;MTISRLIPALAWLVAGSLFAATPQSDVRIVSPWPAQNTIIAMLGYGDNIVGTSQVAKRIPLFRQSLPRIDDVPVVSVNNGHELNPERILSLRTQLLFVPKSMSIPRQSLLEGAGVRILAFEANSMAALTARVQKTADVLGPDAQEKAARYQHYFDHNVALVASRLKDLPDNERRAVYHSMGNALTTTGKPSLNQDWMDLAG
;
A
#
# COMPACT_ATOMS: atom_id res chain seq x y z
N MET A 1 -40.13 64.52 -14.75
CA MET A 1 -39.68 64.02 -13.43
C MET A 1 -39.44 62.52 -13.56
N THR A 2 -38.16 62.16 -13.86
CA THR A 2 -37.79 60.76 -14.15
C THR A 2 -36.92 60.25 -12.99
N ILE A 3 -37.46 59.30 -12.22
CA ILE A 3 -36.78 58.72 -11.09
C ILE A 3 -36.01 57.51 -11.61
N SER A 4 -34.69 57.66 -11.65
CA SER A 4 -33.73 56.60 -11.98
C SER A 4 -33.55 55.70 -10.76
N ARG A 5 -33.87 54.39 -10.90
CA ARG A 5 -33.62 53.40 -9.83
C ARG A 5 -32.25 52.77 -10.06
N LEU A 6 -31.32 53.03 -9.16
CA LEU A 6 -30.04 52.35 -9.03
C LEU A 6 -30.25 50.97 -8.37
N ILE A 7 -29.88 49.93 -9.10
CA ILE A 7 -29.82 48.54 -8.58
C ILE A 7 -28.35 48.31 -8.13
N PRO A 8 -28.09 47.97 -6.86
CA PRO A 8 -26.73 47.57 -6.44
C PRO A 8 -26.44 46.14 -6.90
N ALA A 9 -25.41 45.99 -7.71
CA ALA A 9 -24.86 44.71 -8.10
C ALA A 9 -24.16 44.08 -6.87
N LEU A 10 -24.75 43.02 -6.34
CA LEU A 10 -24.17 42.21 -5.23
C LEU A 10 -23.12 41.27 -5.84
N ALA A 11 -21.86 41.60 -5.73
CA ALA A 11 -20.74 40.77 -6.16
C ALA A 11 -20.58 39.61 -5.14
N TRP A 12 -20.91 38.39 -5.58
CA TRP A 12 -20.63 37.17 -4.82
C TRP A 12 -19.13 36.86 -4.96
N LEU A 13 -18.36 37.14 -3.91
CA LEU A 13 -17.00 36.62 -3.73
C LEU A 13 -17.09 35.12 -3.40
N VAL A 14 -16.91 34.28 -4.42
CA VAL A 14 -16.64 32.87 -4.21
C VAL A 14 -15.23 32.73 -3.69
N ALA A 15 -15.07 32.65 -2.37
CA ALA A 15 -13.84 32.25 -1.74
C ALA A 15 -13.61 30.77 -2.04
N GLY A 16 -12.92 30.48 -3.16
CA GLY A 16 -12.39 29.16 -3.43
C GLY A 16 -11.39 28.81 -2.35
N SER A 17 -11.74 27.87 -1.45
CA SER A 17 -10.79 27.28 -0.52
C SER A 17 -9.73 26.55 -1.36
N LEU A 18 -8.59 27.22 -1.54
CA LEU A 18 -7.35 26.57 -1.97
C LEU A 18 -6.99 25.57 -0.86
N PHE A 19 -7.35 24.30 -1.07
CA PHE A 19 -6.73 23.21 -0.33
C PHE A 19 -5.25 23.25 -0.70
N ALA A 20 -4.44 23.93 0.13
CA ALA A 20 -3.00 23.81 0.08
C ALA A 20 -2.68 22.34 0.37
N ALA A 21 -2.24 21.60 -0.65
CA ALA A 21 -1.69 20.28 -0.44
C ALA A 21 -0.56 20.41 0.57
N THR A 22 -0.67 19.72 1.69
CA THR A 22 0.40 19.66 2.69
C THR A 22 1.65 19.20 1.95
N PRO A 23 2.81 19.84 2.10
CA PRO A 23 4.01 19.41 1.41
C PRO A 23 4.31 17.97 1.83
N GLN A 24 4.21 17.06 0.86
CA GLN A 24 4.53 15.66 1.04
C GLN A 24 6.00 15.57 1.49
N SER A 25 6.27 14.84 2.56
CA SER A 25 7.64 14.71 3.08
C SER A 25 8.59 14.21 1.99
N ASP A 26 9.83 14.73 1.94
CA ASP A 26 10.86 14.32 0.97
C ASP A 26 11.43 12.91 1.27
N VAL A 27 10.69 12.08 2.01
CA VAL A 27 11.13 10.73 2.39
C VAL A 27 11.37 9.87 1.15
N ARG A 28 12.53 9.21 1.09
CA ARG A 28 12.94 8.37 -0.02
C ARG A 28 12.73 6.90 0.33
N ILE A 29 11.79 6.27 -0.37
CA ILE A 29 11.29 4.94 -0.08
C ILE A 29 11.78 3.96 -1.14
N VAL A 30 12.33 2.83 -0.71
CA VAL A 30 12.56 1.66 -1.56
C VAL A 30 11.60 0.56 -1.15
N SER A 31 10.87 0.03 -2.13
CA SER A 31 9.98 -1.11 -1.95
C SER A 31 10.00 -2.03 -3.17
N PRO A 32 10.73 -3.14 -3.11
CA PRO A 32 10.75 -4.15 -4.18
C PRO A 32 9.48 -5.02 -4.20
N TRP A 33 8.60 -4.86 -3.23
CA TRP A 33 7.43 -5.69 -3.02
C TRP A 33 6.13 -5.02 -3.54
N PRO A 34 5.50 -5.53 -4.62
CA PRO A 34 4.33 -4.90 -5.23
C PRO A 34 3.18 -4.65 -4.25
N ALA A 35 2.88 -5.62 -3.39
CA ALA A 35 1.82 -5.47 -2.40
C ALA A 35 2.09 -4.34 -1.38
N GLN A 36 3.36 -4.03 -1.13
CA GLN A 36 3.74 -2.89 -0.29
C GLN A 36 3.66 -1.57 -1.06
N ASN A 37 4.00 -1.58 -2.36
CA ASN A 37 3.84 -0.39 -3.21
C ASN A 37 2.38 0.07 -3.24
N THR A 38 1.42 -0.86 -3.27
CA THR A 38 -0.01 -0.54 -3.17
C THR A 38 -0.35 0.17 -1.86
N ILE A 39 0.18 -0.31 -0.73
CA ILE A 39 -0.03 0.32 0.58
C ILE A 39 0.58 1.73 0.61
N ILE A 40 1.82 1.89 0.15
CA ILE A 40 2.51 3.18 0.11
C ILE A 40 1.72 4.19 -0.75
N ALA A 41 1.23 3.75 -1.93
CA ALA A 41 0.41 4.57 -2.81
C ALA A 41 -0.92 4.96 -2.16
N MET A 42 -1.63 4.01 -1.54
CA MET A 42 -2.88 4.23 -0.83
C MET A 42 -2.72 5.25 0.31
N LEU A 43 -1.58 5.21 0.99
CA LEU A 43 -1.24 6.16 2.05
C LEU A 43 -0.79 7.53 1.50
N GLY A 44 -0.66 7.68 0.17
CA GLY A 44 -0.36 8.95 -0.49
C GLY A 44 1.13 9.21 -0.71
N TYR A 45 1.98 8.20 -0.57
CA TYR A 45 3.44 8.31 -0.72
C TYR A 45 3.97 7.59 -1.97
N GLY A 46 3.13 7.38 -2.97
CA GLY A 46 3.51 6.70 -4.22
C GLY A 46 4.68 7.37 -4.94
N ASP A 47 4.70 8.70 -5.00
CA ASP A 47 5.77 9.49 -5.64
C ASP A 47 7.09 9.46 -4.86
N ASN A 48 7.07 9.04 -3.60
CA ASN A 48 8.25 8.87 -2.76
C ASN A 48 8.99 7.55 -3.02
N ILE A 49 8.42 6.64 -3.83
CA ILE A 49 9.06 5.38 -4.20
C ILE A 49 10.19 5.67 -5.20
N VAL A 50 11.43 5.57 -4.72
CA VAL A 50 12.65 5.82 -5.51
C VAL A 50 13.34 4.54 -5.99
N GLY A 51 12.88 3.37 -5.55
CA GLY A 51 13.39 2.07 -5.96
C GLY A 51 12.34 0.97 -5.81
N THR A 52 12.25 0.07 -6.79
CA THR A 52 11.22 -0.98 -6.83
C THR A 52 11.75 -2.27 -7.46
N SER A 53 10.86 -3.21 -7.81
CA SER A 53 11.19 -4.46 -8.50
C SER A 53 10.70 -4.48 -9.95
N GLN A 54 11.32 -5.34 -10.77
CA GLN A 54 10.85 -5.58 -12.12
C GLN A 54 9.40 -6.11 -12.17
N VAL A 55 8.99 -6.88 -11.15
CA VAL A 55 7.61 -7.41 -11.05
C VAL A 55 6.62 -6.26 -10.87
N ALA A 56 6.92 -5.26 -10.04
CA ALA A 56 6.06 -4.11 -9.84
C ALA A 56 5.80 -3.35 -11.15
N LYS A 57 6.82 -3.16 -11.97
CA LYS A 57 6.71 -2.48 -13.28
C LYS A 57 5.80 -3.20 -14.29
N ARG A 58 5.59 -4.50 -14.12
CA ARG A 58 4.73 -5.32 -15.01
C ARG A 58 3.26 -5.31 -14.62
N ILE A 59 2.89 -4.69 -13.49
CA ILE A 59 1.51 -4.61 -13.03
C ILE A 59 0.80 -3.45 -13.74
N PRO A 60 -0.19 -3.70 -14.62
CA PRO A 60 -0.81 -2.63 -15.42
C PRO A 60 -1.45 -1.54 -14.56
N LEU A 61 -2.06 -1.91 -13.42
CA LEU A 61 -2.70 -0.97 -12.50
C LEU A 61 -1.70 0.06 -11.93
N PHE A 62 -0.42 -0.30 -11.78
CA PHE A 62 0.58 0.61 -11.24
C PHE A 62 0.90 1.78 -12.17
N ARG A 63 0.70 1.66 -13.48
CA ARG A 63 0.82 2.80 -14.39
C ARG A 63 -0.26 3.86 -14.17
N GLN A 64 -1.38 3.48 -13.57
CA GLN A 64 -2.45 4.40 -13.21
C GLN A 64 -2.28 4.97 -11.80
N SER A 65 -1.92 4.12 -10.82
CA SER A 65 -1.81 4.50 -9.40
C SER A 65 -0.42 5.02 -8.99
N LEU A 66 0.60 4.71 -9.78
CA LEU A 66 2.00 5.09 -9.61
C LEU A 66 2.57 5.55 -10.97
N PRO A 67 2.19 6.72 -11.49
CA PRO A 67 2.50 7.13 -12.87
C PRO A 67 3.99 7.12 -13.22
N ARG A 68 4.87 7.29 -12.21
CA ARG A 68 6.33 7.28 -12.37
C ARG A 68 6.96 5.90 -12.25
N ILE A 69 6.18 4.81 -12.07
CA ILE A 69 6.73 3.49 -11.77
C ILE A 69 7.70 2.96 -12.85
N ASP A 70 7.47 3.31 -14.11
CA ASP A 70 8.34 2.90 -15.21
C ASP A 70 9.72 3.57 -15.16
N ASP A 71 9.83 4.77 -14.57
CA ASP A 71 11.09 5.51 -14.39
C ASP A 71 11.83 5.11 -13.11
N VAL A 72 11.15 4.47 -12.15
CA VAL A 72 11.75 4.08 -10.87
C VAL A 72 12.78 2.97 -11.08
N PRO A 73 14.03 3.10 -10.58
CA PRO A 73 15.05 2.08 -10.70
C PRO A 73 14.67 0.74 -10.05
N VAL A 74 15.07 -0.36 -10.70
CA VAL A 74 14.94 -1.71 -10.13
C VAL A 74 16.10 -1.96 -9.18
N VAL A 75 15.80 -2.35 -7.93
CA VAL A 75 16.77 -2.61 -6.86
C VAL A 75 16.92 -4.09 -6.53
N SER A 76 16.08 -4.96 -7.11
CA SER A 76 16.16 -6.40 -6.92
C SER A 76 16.99 -7.05 -8.03
N VAL A 77 17.72 -8.10 -7.68
CA VAL A 77 18.49 -8.98 -8.57
C VAL A 77 17.98 -10.42 -8.43
N ASN A 78 18.56 -11.36 -9.16
CA ASN A 78 18.22 -12.78 -9.06
C ASN A 78 16.69 -13.05 -9.14
N ASN A 79 16.05 -12.51 -10.19
CA ASN A 79 14.62 -12.62 -10.42
C ASN A 79 13.75 -12.05 -9.28
N GLY A 80 14.27 -11.13 -8.49
CA GLY A 80 13.54 -10.46 -7.42
C GLY A 80 13.70 -11.07 -6.03
N HIS A 81 14.52 -12.11 -5.89
CA HIS A 81 14.74 -12.80 -4.61
C HIS A 81 15.81 -12.15 -3.73
N GLU A 82 16.61 -11.26 -4.28
CA GLU A 82 17.72 -10.62 -3.59
C GLU A 82 17.77 -9.12 -3.91
N LEU A 83 18.28 -8.31 -2.99
CA LEU A 83 18.45 -6.87 -3.14
C LEU A 83 19.88 -6.51 -3.50
N ASN A 84 20.05 -5.40 -4.24
CA ASN A 84 21.34 -4.78 -4.50
C ASN A 84 21.59 -3.62 -3.52
N PRO A 85 22.43 -3.80 -2.49
CA PRO A 85 22.66 -2.79 -1.45
C PRO A 85 23.27 -1.50 -2.00
N GLU A 86 24.20 -1.59 -2.94
CA GLU A 86 24.86 -0.43 -3.54
C GLU A 86 23.85 0.45 -4.27
N ARG A 87 22.89 -0.16 -4.97
CA ARG A 87 21.83 0.57 -5.66
C ARG A 87 20.87 1.22 -4.68
N ILE A 88 20.55 0.55 -3.58
CA ILE A 88 19.70 1.12 -2.50
C ILE A 88 20.39 2.35 -1.91
N LEU A 89 21.70 2.28 -1.64
CA LEU A 89 22.47 3.42 -1.11
C LEU A 89 22.56 4.58 -2.11
N SER A 90 22.80 4.28 -3.40
CA SER A 90 22.89 5.31 -4.45
C SER A 90 21.60 6.10 -4.62
N LEU A 91 20.45 5.51 -4.24
CA LEU A 91 19.15 6.16 -4.22
C LEU A 91 18.91 7.03 -2.98
N ARG A 92 19.86 7.16 -2.06
CA ARG A 92 19.74 7.89 -0.79
C ARG A 92 18.50 7.44 -0.02
N THR A 93 18.29 6.13 0.05
CA THR A 93 17.13 5.51 0.67
C THR A 93 17.10 5.79 2.16
N GLN A 94 15.93 6.18 2.68
CA GLN A 94 15.68 6.36 4.09
C GLN A 94 14.84 5.20 4.67
N LEU A 95 13.84 4.75 3.91
CA LEU A 95 12.98 3.63 4.30
C LEU A 95 13.07 2.51 3.27
N LEU A 96 13.32 1.29 3.74
CA LEU A 96 13.31 0.08 2.93
C LEU A 96 12.22 -0.86 3.46
N PHE A 97 11.20 -1.12 2.65
CA PHE A 97 10.10 -2.03 2.98
C PHE A 97 10.25 -3.35 2.25
N VAL A 98 10.29 -4.46 2.98
CA VAL A 98 10.48 -5.80 2.43
C VAL A 98 9.57 -6.83 3.10
N PRO A 99 9.22 -7.95 2.44
CA PRO A 99 8.70 -9.11 3.14
C PRO A 99 9.82 -9.76 3.97
N LYS A 100 9.49 -10.34 5.11
CA LYS A 100 10.49 -11.04 5.99
C LYS A 100 11.24 -12.17 5.28
N SER A 101 10.63 -12.75 4.24
CA SER A 101 11.25 -13.81 3.45
C SER A 101 12.33 -13.33 2.48
N MET A 102 12.50 -12.00 2.30
CA MET A 102 13.48 -11.45 1.37
C MET A 102 14.88 -11.43 1.95
N SER A 103 15.85 -11.92 1.20
CA SER A 103 17.27 -11.80 1.56
C SER A 103 17.74 -10.37 1.36
N ILE A 104 18.41 -9.82 2.37
CA ILE A 104 19.01 -8.47 2.34
C ILE A 104 20.54 -8.64 2.52
N PRO A 105 21.28 -8.77 1.44
CA PRO A 105 22.74 -8.85 1.53
C PRO A 105 23.30 -7.58 2.18
N ARG A 106 24.31 -7.75 3.04
CA ARG A 106 25.01 -6.64 3.70
C ARG A 106 24.06 -5.69 4.44
N GLN A 107 23.03 -6.24 5.12
CA GLN A 107 22.01 -5.45 5.85
C GLN A 107 22.64 -4.43 6.79
N SER A 108 23.67 -4.81 7.55
CA SER A 108 24.38 -3.91 8.48
C SER A 108 25.02 -2.70 7.78
N LEU A 109 25.41 -2.82 6.51
CA LEU A 109 25.90 -1.70 5.73
C LEU A 109 24.78 -0.69 5.43
N LEU A 110 23.58 -1.17 5.09
CA LEU A 110 22.40 -0.31 4.86
C LEU A 110 22.00 0.40 6.15
N GLU A 111 21.91 -0.33 7.26
CA GLU A 111 21.56 0.23 8.57
C GLU A 111 22.62 1.24 9.05
N GLY A 112 23.90 0.94 8.88
CA GLY A 112 25.00 1.86 9.19
C GLY A 112 25.00 3.14 8.33
N ALA A 113 24.43 3.09 7.14
CA ALA A 113 24.19 4.25 6.29
C ALA A 113 22.89 5.02 6.60
N GLY A 114 22.16 4.62 7.65
CA GLY A 114 20.93 5.29 8.10
C GLY A 114 19.65 4.79 7.39
N VAL A 115 19.71 3.70 6.62
CA VAL A 115 18.50 3.10 6.03
C VAL A 115 17.71 2.38 7.12
N ARG A 116 16.49 2.81 7.37
CA ARG A 116 15.56 2.10 8.25
C ARG A 116 14.87 0.98 7.49
N ILE A 117 15.13 -0.26 7.91
CA ILE A 117 14.57 -1.46 7.27
C ILE A 117 13.32 -1.91 8.02
N LEU A 118 12.22 -2.09 7.27
CA LEU A 118 10.93 -2.55 7.78
C LEU A 118 10.55 -3.85 7.07
N ALA A 119 10.73 -4.96 7.78
CA ALA A 119 10.40 -6.30 7.30
C ALA A 119 9.06 -6.76 7.87
N PHE A 120 8.13 -7.16 7.00
CA PHE A 120 6.77 -7.51 7.37
C PHE A 120 6.40 -8.95 7.04
N GLU A 121 5.54 -9.53 7.88
CA GLU A 121 4.82 -10.75 7.54
C GLU A 121 3.78 -10.49 6.46
N ALA A 122 3.45 -11.54 5.69
CA ALA A 122 2.46 -11.48 4.61
C ALA A 122 1.51 -12.68 4.61
N ASN A 123 1.33 -13.31 5.76
CA ASN A 123 0.76 -14.65 5.89
C ASN A 123 -0.64 -14.67 6.52
N SER A 124 -1.26 -13.51 6.77
CA SER A 124 -2.61 -13.44 7.34
C SER A 124 -3.31 -12.11 7.04
N MET A 125 -4.63 -12.07 7.20
CA MET A 125 -5.43 -10.83 7.13
C MET A 125 -5.02 -9.85 8.24
N ALA A 126 -4.75 -10.34 9.45
CA ALA A 126 -4.25 -9.52 10.54
C ALA A 126 -2.85 -8.94 10.23
N ALA A 127 -1.96 -9.71 9.60
CA ALA A 127 -0.65 -9.21 9.18
C ALA A 127 -0.79 -8.11 8.10
N LEU A 128 -1.79 -8.20 7.23
CA LEU A 128 -2.07 -7.16 6.23
C LEU A 128 -2.46 -5.83 6.89
N THR A 129 -3.45 -5.83 7.78
CA THR A 129 -3.89 -4.59 8.46
C THR A 129 -2.80 -4.01 9.36
N ALA A 130 -2.09 -4.86 10.11
CA ALA A 130 -0.94 -4.43 10.91
C ALA A 130 0.18 -3.80 10.05
N ARG A 131 0.41 -4.32 8.84
CA ARG A 131 1.39 -3.76 7.90
C ARG A 131 0.97 -2.38 7.42
N VAL A 132 -0.31 -2.15 7.11
CA VAL A 132 -0.82 -0.83 6.74
C VAL A 132 -0.57 0.16 7.87
N GLN A 133 -0.94 -0.19 9.10
CA GLN A 133 -0.75 0.67 10.27
C GLN A 133 0.73 0.99 10.51
N LYS A 134 1.60 -0.03 10.57
CA LYS A 134 3.04 0.17 10.80
C LYS A 134 3.71 0.97 9.68
N THR A 135 3.24 0.86 8.45
CA THR A 135 3.72 1.70 7.35
C THR A 135 3.31 3.15 7.58
N ALA A 136 2.08 3.40 7.98
CA ALA A 136 1.58 4.74 8.27
C ALA A 136 2.31 5.39 9.45
N ASP A 137 2.61 4.63 10.50
CA ASP A 137 3.33 5.13 11.70
C ASP A 137 4.71 5.71 11.37
N VAL A 138 5.39 5.17 10.36
CA VAL A 138 6.70 5.69 9.94
C VAL A 138 6.62 6.79 8.88
N LEU A 139 5.47 6.92 8.21
CA LEU A 139 5.25 7.95 7.19
C LEU A 139 4.66 9.25 7.76
N GLY A 140 4.00 9.18 8.91
CA GLY A 140 3.51 10.35 9.64
C GLY A 140 2.00 10.52 9.66
N PRO A 141 1.51 11.67 10.21
CA PRO A 141 0.09 11.87 10.55
C PRO A 141 -0.87 11.71 9.37
N ASP A 142 -0.54 12.25 8.19
CA ASP A 142 -1.40 12.16 7.00
C ASP A 142 -1.58 10.70 6.55
N ALA A 143 -0.53 9.89 6.68
CA ALA A 143 -0.60 8.47 6.39
C ALA A 143 -1.43 7.73 7.44
N GLN A 144 -1.32 8.11 8.72
CA GLN A 144 -2.09 7.51 9.82
C GLN A 144 -3.60 7.74 9.65
N GLU A 145 -4.02 8.94 9.22
CA GLU A 145 -5.42 9.21 8.91
C GLU A 145 -5.94 8.30 7.79
N LYS A 146 -5.15 8.12 6.72
CA LYS A 146 -5.51 7.23 5.60
C LYS A 146 -5.55 5.76 6.04
N ALA A 147 -4.62 5.34 6.90
CA ALA A 147 -4.61 3.99 7.46
C ALA A 147 -5.85 3.74 8.33
N ALA A 148 -6.28 4.71 9.14
CA ALA A 148 -7.51 4.60 9.93
C ALA A 148 -8.76 4.45 9.04
N ARG A 149 -8.85 5.20 7.93
CA ARG A 149 -9.92 5.04 6.94
C ARG A 149 -9.91 3.65 6.29
N TYR A 150 -8.73 3.16 5.94
CA TYR A 150 -8.59 1.80 5.41
C TYR A 150 -9.00 0.74 6.45
N GLN A 151 -8.59 0.87 7.71
CA GLN A 151 -8.98 -0.06 8.77
C GLN A 151 -10.50 -0.11 8.95
N HIS A 152 -11.16 1.06 9.01
CA HIS A 152 -12.61 1.14 9.09
C HIS A 152 -13.30 0.44 7.89
N TYR A 153 -12.83 0.70 6.67
CA TYR A 153 -13.33 0.04 5.47
C TYR A 153 -13.15 -1.48 5.53
N PHE A 154 -11.98 -1.93 5.96
CA PHE A 154 -11.66 -3.35 6.10
C PHE A 154 -12.59 -4.04 7.11
N ASP A 155 -12.69 -3.49 8.32
CA ASP A 155 -13.52 -4.05 9.40
C ASP A 155 -15.01 -4.08 9.03
N HIS A 156 -15.49 -3.00 8.38
CA HIS A 156 -16.87 -2.94 7.89
C HIS A 156 -17.16 -4.08 6.89
N ASN A 157 -16.28 -4.32 5.92
CA ASN A 157 -16.49 -5.37 4.92
C ASN A 157 -16.40 -6.76 5.52
N VAL A 158 -15.44 -7.01 6.43
CA VAL A 158 -15.37 -8.28 7.17
C VAL A 158 -16.63 -8.54 7.97
N ALA A 159 -17.13 -7.54 8.70
CA ALA A 159 -18.37 -7.65 9.46
C ALA A 159 -19.60 -7.87 8.55
N LEU A 160 -19.64 -7.21 7.39
CA LEU A 160 -20.70 -7.40 6.40
C LEU A 160 -20.72 -8.85 5.89
N VAL A 161 -19.58 -9.42 5.51
CA VAL A 161 -19.46 -10.83 5.08
C VAL A 161 -19.92 -11.75 6.21
N ALA A 162 -19.37 -11.59 7.41
CA ALA A 162 -19.73 -12.40 8.56
C ALA A 162 -21.27 -12.35 8.85
N SER A 163 -21.88 -11.17 8.76
CA SER A 163 -23.32 -11.01 8.97
C SER A 163 -24.18 -11.72 7.92
N ARG A 164 -23.69 -11.81 6.68
CA ARG A 164 -24.38 -12.49 5.58
C ARG A 164 -24.26 -14.01 5.65
N LEU A 165 -23.20 -14.50 6.27
CA LEU A 165 -22.90 -15.93 6.38
C LEU A 165 -23.32 -16.56 7.70
N LYS A 166 -23.73 -15.76 8.70
CA LYS A 166 -24.01 -16.24 10.07
C LYS A 166 -25.01 -17.38 10.15
N ASP A 167 -26.02 -17.36 9.26
CA ASP A 167 -27.11 -18.32 9.23
C ASP A 167 -26.96 -19.37 8.12
N LEU A 168 -25.80 -19.39 7.42
CA LEU A 168 -25.53 -20.35 6.34
C LEU A 168 -25.14 -21.71 6.94
N PRO A 169 -25.95 -22.77 6.75
CA PRO A 169 -25.64 -24.10 7.27
C PRO A 169 -24.39 -24.69 6.60
N ASP A 170 -23.66 -25.55 7.30
CA ASP A 170 -22.43 -26.16 6.79
C ASP A 170 -22.62 -26.96 5.51
N ASN A 171 -23.78 -27.61 5.34
CA ASN A 171 -24.11 -28.37 4.15
C ASN A 171 -24.42 -27.50 2.91
N GLU A 172 -24.61 -26.20 3.08
CA GLU A 172 -24.77 -25.24 1.98
C GLU A 172 -23.47 -24.53 1.63
N ARG A 173 -22.42 -24.69 2.45
CA ARG A 173 -21.09 -24.14 2.18
C ARG A 173 -20.44 -24.89 1.02
N ARG A 174 -19.67 -24.15 0.21
CA ARG A 174 -18.98 -24.71 -0.96
C ARG A 174 -17.54 -25.08 -0.60
N ALA A 175 -17.13 -26.28 -1.03
CA ALA A 175 -15.72 -26.64 -0.99
C ALA A 175 -14.96 -25.82 -2.03
N VAL A 176 -13.91 -25.12 -1.60
CA VAL A 176 -13.07 -24.26 -2.45
C VAL A 176 -11.64 -24.76 -2.43
N TYR A 177 -11.04 -24.88 -3.61
CA TYR A 177 -9.63 -25.14 -3.78
C TYR A 177 -8.95 -23.94 -4.44
N HIS A 178 -8.02 -23.30 -3.73
CA HIS A 178 -7.22 -22.21 -4.24
C HIS A 178 -5.90 -22.72 -4.81
N SER A 179 -5.63 -22.46 -6.09
CA SER A 179 -4.39 -22.82 -6.75
C SER A 179 -3.54 -21.60 -7.10
N MET A 180 -2.20 -21.74 -7.03
CA MET A 180 -1.23 -20.70 -7.35
C MET A 180 -0.44 -21.09 -8.60
N GLY A 181 -0.79 -20.50 -9.75
CA GLY A 181 -0.06 -20.68 -10.99
C GLY A 181 -0.28 -22.01 -11.72
N ASN A 182 -0.50 -23.11 -11.00
CA ASN A 182 -0.88 -24.41 -11.56
C ASN A 182 -1.76 -25.19 -10.57
N ALA A 183 -2.47 -26.21 -11.06
CA ALA A 183 -3.45 -26.94 -10.27
C ALA A 183 -2.87 -27.76 -9.10
N LEU A 184 -1.57 -27.99 -9.05
CA LEU A 184 -0.91 -28.80 -8.03
C LEU A 184 -0.20 -27.95 -6.96
N THR A 185 -0.19 -26.62 -7.13
CA THR A 185 0.45 -25.71 -6.17
C THR A 185 -0.60 -24.91 -5.41
N THR A 186 -0.59 -25.03 -4.10
CA THR A 186 -1.47 -24.28 -3.21
C THR A 186 -0.69 -23.72 -2.02
N THR A 187 -1.32 -22.86 -1.23
CA THR A 187 -0.78 -22.38 0.04
C THR A 187 -1.35 -23.22 1.18
N GLY A 188 -0.47 -23.60 2.12
CA GLY A 188 -0.87 -24.25 3.36
C GLY A 188 -1.24 -23.24 4.46
N LYS A 189 -1.60 -23.75 5.66
CA LYS A 189 -1.81 -22.94 6.87
C LYS A 189 -0.48 -22.70 7.59
N PRO A 190 -0.24 -21.50 8.16
CA PRO A 190 -1.07 -20.30 8.02
C PRO A 190 -0.81 -19.58 6.69
N SER A 191 -1.85 -19.02 6.07
CA SER A 191 -1.70 -18.20 4.87
C SER A 191 -2.83 -17.19 4.73
N LEU A 192 -2.54 -16.06 4.09
CA LEU A 192 -3.54 -15.06 3.74
C LEU A 192 -4.70 -15.66 2.93
N ASN A 193 -4.39 -16.62 2.03
CA ASN A 193 -5.41 -17.27 1.21
C ASN A 193 -6.36 -18.12 2.05
N GLN A 194 -5.85 -18.81 3.06
CA GLN A 194 -6.70 -19.56 3.98
C GLN A 194 -7.60 -18.62 4.79
N ASP A 195 -7.04 -17.53 5.31
CA ASP A 195 -7.79 -16.57 6.13
C ASP A 195 -9.01 -15.99 5.37
N TRP A 196 -8.82 -15.54 4.13
CA TRP A 196 -9.94 -14.97 3.38
C TRP A 196 -10.96 -16.05 2.94
N MET A 197 -10.52 -17.29 2.66
CA MET A 197 -11.45 -18.39 2.40
C MET A 197 -12.28 -18.74 3.63
N ASP A 198 -11.65 -18.83 4.82
CA ASP A 198 -12.34 -19.09 6.09
C ASP A 198 -13.34 -17.97 6.43
N LEU A 199 -13.02 -16.70 6.11
CA LEU A 199 -13.92 -15.57 6.30
C LEU A 199 -15.09 -15.56 5.30
N ALA A 200 -14.89 -16.08 4.10
CA ALA A 200 -15.91 -16.14 3.06
C ALA A 200 -16.84 -17.37 3.17
N GLY A 201 -16.60 -18.28 4.14
CA GLY A 201 -17.43 -19.46 4.40
C GLY A 201 -17.02 -20.67 3.63
#